data_cbdee43454dc0e38861d0a0f125876ae
#
_entry.id   cbdee43454dc0e38861d0a0f125876ae
#
_cell.length_a   1.000
_cell.length_b   1.000
_cell.length_c   1.000
_cell.angle_alpha   90.00
_cell.angle_beta   90.00
_cell.angle_gamma   90.00
#
_symmetry.space_group_name_H-M   'P 1'
#
loop_
_entity.id
_entity.type
_entity.pdbx_description
1 polymer ?
#
loop_
_entity_poly.entity_id
_entity_poly.type
_entity_poly.pdbx_seq_one_letter_code
_entity_poly.pdbx_strand_id
1 'polypeptide(L)'
;KPDGTNYNVYTDGLKVYTTINSRLQKYAEEGLKSHISSLQQDFYTHWKGYSKAPYPKDFEWDQINSIIDQGMKRSERYRKLKKAGKSEKEINKIFKTKVPMTLFSWEGEIDTTLSPRDSIRYNKFFIHSGMMSMDPKTGFVKAYVGGINYKHFKYDHVKIGKRQVGSTFKPFLYSLAIQEGYSPCYEIPNVPVVFDKERWGLEKDWAPKNSGNDFDEMNITLKFGLANSINTVTAYIMKQFGPHAVVDLAKKIGIQSKILAVPSLCLGTFD
;
A
#
# COMPACT_ATOMS: atom_id res chain seq x y z
N LYS A 1 21.80 -25.19 15.51
CA LYS A 1 21.90 -26.40 16.34
C LYS A 1 23.37 -26.62 16.69
N PRO A 2 23.70 -27.43 17.72
CA PRO A 2 25.08 -27.72 18.07
C PRO A 2 25.89 -28.35 16.93
N ASP A 3 25.20 -28.99 15.96
CA ASP A 3 25.78 -29.59 14.76
C ASP A 3 26.04 -28.61 13.61
N GLY A 4 25.84 -27.31 13.85
CA GLY A 4 26.00 -26.26 12.85
C GLY A 4 24.82 -26.12 11.83
N THR A 5 23.81 -26.98 11.93
CA THR A 5 22.61 -26.85 11.05
C THR A 5 21.62 -25.81 11.55
N ASN A 6 20.85 -25.21 10.65
CA ASN A 6 19.78 -24.27 11.04
C ASN A 6 18.60 -24.99 11.71
N TYR A 7 17.95 -24.31 12.65
CA TYR A 7 16.67 -24.78 13.19
C TYR A 7 15.58 -24.76 12.14
N ASN A 8 14.76 -25.81 12.12
CA ASN A 8 13.54 -25.86 11.30
C ASN A 8 12.34 -25.53 12.20
N VAL A 9 11.68 -24.41 11.91
CA VAL A 9 10.56 -23.89 12.68
C VAL A 9 9.39 -24.88 12.78
N TYR A 10 9.24 -25.75 11.79
CA TYR A 10 8.13 -26.70 11.71
C TYR A 10 8.40 -28.06 12.36
N THR A 11 9.66 -28.45 12.51
CA THR A 11 9.99 -29.82 12.94
C THR A 11 10.80 -29.90 14.23
N ASP A 12 11.43 -28.82 14.67
CA ASP A 12 12.36 -28.84 15.81
C ASP A 12 11.71 -28.51 17.17
N GLY A 13 10.39 -28.39 17.23
CA GLY A 13 9.65 -28.18 18.48
C GLY A 13 9.97 -26.86 19.18
N LEU A 14 10.29 -25.82 18.43
CA LEU A 14 10.68 -24.53 18.98
C LEU A 14 9.51 -23.85 19.72
N LYS A 15 9.79 -23.28 20.89
CA LYS A 15 8.84 -22.39 21.59
C LYS A 15 9.11 -20.95 21.15
N VAL A 16 8.14 -20.35 20.47
CA VAL A 16 8.24 -18.97 19.96
C VAL A 16 7.42 -18.05 20.86
N TYR A 17 8.09 -17.13 21.54
CA TYR A 17 7.45 -16.10 22.36
C TYR A 17 7.29 -14.84 21.50
N THR A 18 6.09 -14.28 21.48
CA THR A 18 5.78 -13.08 20.69
C THR A 18 5.18 -11.99 21.59
N THR A 19 5.12 -10.77 21.09
CA THR A 19 4.49 -9.63 21.76
C THR A 19 3.00 -9.50 21.41
N ILE A 20 2.48 -10.39 20.55
CA ILE A 20 1.10 -10.40 20.10
C ILE A 20 0.15 -10.65 21.28
N ASN A 21 -0.88 -9.83 21.39
CA ASN A 21 -2.00 -10.03 22.31
C ASN A 21 -3.14 -10.69 21.53
N SER A 22 -3.51 -11.93 21.92
CA SER A 22 -4.50 -12.72 21.19
C SER A 22 -5.88 -12.05 21.07
N ARG A 23 -6.29 -11.29 22.09
CA ARG A 23 -7.56 -10.55 22.08
C ARG A 23 -7.52 -9.38 21.11
N LEU A 24 -6.42 -8.59 21.09
CA LEU A 24 -6.23 -7.51 20.11
C LEU A 24 -6.08 -8.05 18.70
N GLN A 25 -5.40 -9.19 18.53
CA GLN A 25 -5.28 -9.87 17.24
C GLN A 25 -6.67 -10.25 16.69
N LYS A 26 -7.51 -10.86 17.53
CA LYS A 26 -8.89 -11.20 17.15
C LYS A 26 -9.69 -9.97 16.73
N TYR A 27 -9.64 -8.89 17.50
CA TYR A 27 -10.33 -7.64 17.15
C TYR A 27 -9.82 -7.03 15.84
N ALA A 28 -8.52 -7.09 15.59
CA ALA A 28 -7.95 -6.60 14.35
C ALA A 28 -8.42 -7.43 13.14
N GLU A 29 -8.46 -8.75 13.25
CA GLU A 29 -8.95 -9.65 12.19
C GLU A 29 -10.44 -9.44 11.92
N GLU A 30 -11.28 -9.38 12.98
CA GLU A 30 -12.72 -9.15 12.86
C GLU A 30 -13.03 -7.76 12.29
N GLY A 31 -12.36 -6.73 12.77
CA GLY A 31 -12.53 -5.35 12.30
C GLY A 31 -12.12 -5.20 10.83
N LEU A 32 -10.97 -5.76 10.44
CA LEU A 32 -10.52 -5.75 9.06
C LEU A 32 -11.50 -6.51 8.16
N LYS A 33 -11.92 -7.71 8.57
CA LYS A 33 -12.88 -8.52 7.81
C LYS A 33 -14.20 -7.77 7.61
N SER A 34 -14.77 -7.22 8.67
CA SER A 34 -16.04 -6.49 8.64
C SER A 34 -15.97 -5.27 7.71
N HIS A 35 -14.94 -4.44 7.86
CA HIS A 35 -14.80 -3.22 7.06
C HIS A 35 -14.51 -3.52 5.59
N ILE A 36 -13.56 -4.41 5.29
CA ILE A 36 -13.16 -4.68 3.91
C ILE A 36 -14.25 -5.46 3.17
N SER A 37 -15.02 -6.35 3.82
CA SER A 37 -16.14 -7.01 3.17
C SER A 37 -17.24 -6.02 2.78
N SER A 38 -17.54 -5.03 3.62
CA SER A 38 -18.47 -3.95 3.28
C SER A 38 -17.97 -3.11 2.09
N LEU A 39 -16.72 -2.64 2.17
CA LEU A 39 -16.09 -1.87 1.09
C LEU A 39 -16.02 -2.66 -0.22
N GLN A 40 -15.88 -3.97 -0.16
CA GLN A 40 -15.90 -4.85 -1.33
C GLN A 40 -17.26 -4.81 -2.05
N GLN A 41 -18.38 -4.70 -1.34
CA GLN A 41 -19.70 -4.58 -1.96
C GLN A 41 -19.84 -3.26 -2.72
N ASP A 42 -19.35 -2.16 -2.13
CA ASP A 42 -19.31 -0.86 -2.80
C ASP A 42 -18.42 -0.92 -4.06
N PHE A 43 -17.30 -1.60 -3.97
CA PHE A 43 -16.38 -1.82 -5.09
C PHE A 43 -17.04 -2.63 -6.22
N TYR A 44 -17.76 -3.71 -5.89
CA TYR A 44 -18.51 -4.48 -6.89
C TYR A 44 -19.61 -3.64 -7.55
N THR A 45 -20.31 -2.81 -6.78
CA THR A 45 -21.33 -1.90 -7.28
C THR A 45 -20.72 -0.86 -8.22
N HIS A 46 -19.59 -0.26 -7.85
CA HIS A 46 -18.86 0.72 -8.67
C HIS A 46 -18.42 0.14 -10.02
N TRP A 47 -17.96 -1.12 -10.04
CA TRP A 47 -17.45 -1.76 -11.26
C TRP A 47 -18.50 -2.54 -12.04
N LYS A 48 -19.76 -2.54 -11.61
CA LYS A 48 -20.84 -3.25 -12.28
C LYS A 48 -21.01 -2.77 -13.73
N GLY A 49 -21.02 -3.71 -14.67
CA GLY A 49 -21.16 -3.41 -16.09
C GLY A 49 -19.87 -3.06 -16.85
N TYR A 50 -18.74 -2.92 -16.16
CA TYR A 50 -17.45 -2.67 -16.82
C TYR A 50 -16.76 -3.96 -17.21
N SER A 51 -16.60 -4.21 -18.51
CA SER A 51 -15.97 -5.45 -19.02
C SER A 51 -14.49 -5.60 -18.64
N LYS A 52 -13.78 -4.48 -18.49
CA LYS A 52 -12.36 -4.45 -18.13
C LYS A 52 -12.11 -4.38 -16.59
N ALA A 53 -13.17 -4.39 -15.76
CA ALA A 53 -13.01 -4.35 -14.30
C ALA A 53 -12.08 -5.49 -13.78
N PRO A 54 -11.33 -5.25 -12.71
CA PRO A 54 -11.19 -4.03 -11.89
C PRO A 54 -10.04 -3.10 -12.36
N TYR A 55 -9.75 -3.09 -13.63
CA TYR A 55 -8.65 -2.30 -14.19
C TYR A 55 -9.14 -0.89 -14.62
N PRO A 56 -8.26 0.12 -14.64
CA PRO A 56 -8.58 1.46 -15.12
C PRO A 56 -9.26 1.44 -16.50
N LYS A 57 -10.16 2.39 -16.73
CA LYS A 57 -10.96 2.45 -17.97
C LYS A 57 -10.12 2.64 -19.24
N ASP A 58 -9.01 3.33 -19.11
CA ASP A 58 -8.03 3.63 -20.15
C ASP A 58 -7.06 2.47 -20.46
N PHE A 59 -7.09 1.41 -19.63
CA PHE A 59 -6.27 0.23 -19.91
C PHE A 59 -6.79 -0.54 -21.12
N GLU A 60 -5.89 -0.90 -22.02
CA GLU A 60 -6.18 -1.80 -23.11
C GLU A 60 -6.07 -3.28 -22.70
N TRP A 61 -6.73 -4.16 -23.45
CA TRP A 61 -6.75 -5.60 -23.15
C TRP A 61 -5.35 -6.21 -23.09
N ASP A 62 -4.39 -5.71 -23.86
CA ASP A 62 -3.01 -6.20 -23.85
C ASP A 62 -2.31 -5.88 -22.53
N GLN A 63 -2.56 -4.70 -21.95
CA GLN A 63 -2.04 -4.32 -20.64
C GLN A 63 -2.65 -5.22 -19.55
N ILE A 64 -3.96 -5.44 -19.58
CA ILE A 64 -4.66 -6.35 -18.65
C ILE A 64 -4.13 -7.79 -18.78
N ASN A 65 -3.98 -8.28 -20.00
CA ASN A 65 -3.43 -9.62 -20.26
C ASN A 65 -2.00 -9.74 -19.73
N SER A 66 -1.17 -8.71 -19.91
CA SER A 66 0.18 -8.66 -19.37
C SER A 66 0.20 -8.79 -17.83
N ILE A 67 -0.71 -8.09 -17.13
CA ILE A 67 -0.84 -8.20 -15.67
C ILE A 67 -1.26 -9.62 -15.24
N ILE A 68 -2.20 -10.23 -15.96
CA ILE A 68 -2.64 -11.60 -15.68
C ILE A 68 -1.50 -12.60 -15.95
N ASP A 69 -0.74 -12.43 -17.04
CA ASP A 69 0.41 -13.27 -17.38
C ASP A 69 1.54 -13.16 -16.36
N GLN A 70 1.79 -11.96 -15.81
CA GLN A 70 2.71 -11.79 -14.70
C GLN A 70 2.20 -12.53 -13.44
N GLY A 71 0.90 -12.45 -13.15
CA GLY A 71 0.26 -13.23 -12.08
C GLY A 71 0.43 -14.73 -12.28
N MET A 72 0.24 -15.21 -13.52
CA MET A 72 0.47 -16.61 -13.88
C MET A 72 1.91 -17.04 -13.60
N LYS A 73 2.90 -16.28 -14.09
CA LYS A 73 4.33 -16.58 -13.91
C LYS A 73 4.77 -16.59 -12.43
N ARG A 74 4.12 -15.78 -11.58
CA ARG A 74 4.37 -15.74 -10.13
C ARG A 74 3.71 -16.90 -9.36
N SER A 75 2.76 -17.61 -9.96
CA SER A 75 2.01 -18.67 -9.29
C SER A 75 2.87 -19.91 -9.03
N GLU A 76 2.56 -20.64 -7.94
CA GLU A 76 3.20 -21.90 -7.63
C GLU A 76 2.96 -22.95 -8.72
N ARG A 77 1.75 -22.98 -9.30
CA ARG A 77 1.39 -23.86 -10.42
C ARG A 77 2.34 -23.67 -11.60
N TYR A 78 2.62 -22.44 -12.00
CA TYR A 78 3.56 -22.15 -13.09
C TYR A 78 4.96 -22.66 -12.77
N ARG A 79 5.45 -22.36 -11.56
CA ARG A 79 6.79 -22.81 -11.12
C ARG A 79 6.93 -24.32 -11.11
N LYS A 80 5.91 -25.06 -10.64
CA LYS A 80 5.86 -26.53 -10.67
C LYS A 80 5.90 -27.08 -12.10
N LEU A 81 5.13 -26.50 -13.00
CA LEU A 81 5.09 -26.93 -14.42
C LEU A 81 6.43 -26.65 -15.12
N LYS A 82 7.06 -25.50 -14.86
CA LYS A 82 8.41 -25.19 -15.36
C LYS A 82 9.44 -26.18 -14.85
N LYS A 83 9.42 -26.49 -13.56
CA LYS A 83 10.33 -27.49 -12.96
C LYS A 83 10.11 -28.89 -13.55
N ALA A 84 8.89 -29.20 -13.97
CA ALA A 84 8.55 -30.46 -14.67
C ALA A 84 8.90 -30.43 -16.17
N GLY A 85 9.64 -29.41 -16.65
CA GLY A 85 10.10 -29.34 -18.05
C GLY A 85 9.05 -28.95 -19.09
N LYS A 86 7.86 -28.47 -18.66
CA LYS A 86 6.81 -28.06 -19.59
C LYS A 86 7.20 -26.80 -20.37
N SER A 87 6.91 -26.82 -21.68
CA SER A 87 7.08 -25.64 -22.55
C SER A 87 6.06 -24.55 -22.24
N GLU A 88 6.35 -23.30 -22.62
CA GLU A 88 5.42 -22.17 -22.47
C GLU A 88 4.07 -22.42 -23.14
N LYS A 89 4.09 -23.09 -24.32
CA LYS A 89 2.87 -23.43 -25.05
C LYS A 89 1.98 -24.42 -24.28
N GLU A 90 2.58 -25.45 -23.68
CA GLU A 90 1.86 -26.42 -22.83
C GLU A 90 1.33 -25.76 -21.56
N ILE A 91 2.14 -24.92 -20.89
CA ILE A 91 1.73 -24.20 -19.69
C ILE A 91 0.55 -23.28 -19.99
N ASN A 92 0.61 -22.52 -21.07
CA ASN A 92 -0.50 -21.66 -21.49
C ASN A 92 -1.78 -22.46 -21.78
N LYS A 93 -1.67 -23.64 -22.40
CA LYS A 93 -2.81 -24.53 -22.61
C LYS A 93 -3.42 -24.99 -21.27
N ILE A 94 -2.58 -25.41 -20.31
CA ILE A 94 -3.00 -25.85 -18.97
C ILE A 94 -3.70 -24.69 -18.24
N PHE A 95 -3.16 -23.46 -18.31
CA PHE A 95 -3.76 -22.30 -17.65
C PHE A 95 -5.08 -21.84 -18.25
N LYS A 96 -5.38 -22.20 -19.50
CA LYS A 96 -6.67 -21.95 -20.16
C LYS A 96 -7.68 -23.09 -19.99
N THR A 97 -7.24 -24.27 -19.55
CA THR A 97 -8.13 -25.44 -19.33
C THR A 97 -8.84 -25.30 -17.98
N LYS A 98 -10.17 -25.44 -17.97
CA LYS A 98 -10.97 -25.42 -16.76
C LYS A 98 -10.68 -26.65 -15.89
N VAL A 99 -10.54 -26.43 -14.60
CA VAL A 99 -10.32 -27.48 -13.59
C VAL A 99 -11.12 -27.16 -12.32
N PRO A 100 -11.53 -28.17 -11.54
CA PRO A 100 -12.12 -27.94 -10.23
C PRO A 100 -11.14 -27.18 -9.32
N MET A 101 -11.63 -26.20 -8.58
CA MET A 101 -10.85 -25.43 -7.63
C MET A 101 -11.73 -24.79 -6.58
N THR A 102 -11.15 -24.55 -5.40
CA THR A 102 -11.77 -23.80 -4.31
C THR A 102 -11.28 -22.37 -4.35
N LEU A 103 -12.18 -21.39 -4.38
CA LEU A 103 -11.90 -19.95 -4.39
C LEU A 103 -12.35 -19.30 -3.10
N PHE A 104 -11.71 -18.20 -2.77
CA PHE A 104 -12.13 -17.34 -1.67
C PHE A 104 -13.38 -16.53 -2.03
N SER A 105 -14.33 -16.42 -1.08
CA SER A 105 -15.31 -15.33 -1.04
C SER A 105 -15.46 -14.82 0.39
N TRP A 106 -16.11 -13.67 0.55
CA TRP A 106 -16.36 -13.10 1.89
C TRP A 106 -17.37 -13.91 2.70
N GLU A 107 -18.24 -14.68 2.03
CA GLU A 107 -19.23 -15.58 2.62
C GLU A 107 -18.68 -16.98 2.93
N GLY A 108 -17.45 -17.27 2.47
CA GLY A 108 -16.82 -18.57 2.64
C GLY A 108 -16.13 -19.04 1.37
N GLU A 109 -15.62 -20.25 1.40
CA GLU A 109 -14.99 -20.88 0.22
C GLU A 109 -16.04 -21.32 -0.79
N ILE A 110 -15.76 -21.14 -2.06
CA ILE A 110 -16.62 -21.55 -3.18
C ILE A 110 -15.89 -22.60 -4.01
N ASP A 111 -16.49 -23.80 -4.10
CA ASP A 111 -16.03 -24.83 -5.02
C ASP A 111 -16.60 -24.55 -6.41
N THR A 112 -15.74 -24.47 -7.39
CA THR A 112 -16.12 -24.09 -8.77
C THR A 112 -15.19 -24.73 -9.79
N THR A 113 -15.56 -24.60 -11.06
CA THR A 113 -14.74 -25.08 -12.19
C THR A 113 -14.35 -23.89 -13.07
N LEU A 114 -13.12 -23.42 -12.91
CA LEU A 114 -12.54 -22.31 -13.65
C LEU A 114 -11.19 -22.68 -14.28
N SER A 115 -10.75 -21.91 -15.29
CA SER A 115 -9.37 -22.00 -15.70
C SER A 115 -8.45 -21.31 -14.66
N PRO A 116 -7.21 -21.78 -14.46
CA PRO A 116 -6.25 -21.11 -13.60
C PRO A 116 -6.01 -19.64 -13.99
N ARG A 117 -6.14 -19.29 -15.26
CA ARG A 117 -6.05 -17.92 -15.75
C ARG A 117 -7.23 -17.07 -15.27
N ASP A 118 -8.45 -17.60 -15.34
CA ASP A 118 -9.65 -16.90 -14.89
C ASP A 118 -9.66 -16.75 -13.36
N SER A 119 -9.12 -17.73 -12.61
CA SER A 119 -8.99 -17.61 -11.15
C SER A 119 -8.02 -16.50 -10.74
N ILE A 120 -6.95 -16.25 -11.51
CA ILE A 120 -6.08 -15.09 -11.29
C ILE A 120 -6.84 -13.79 -11.49
N ARG A 121 -7.65 -13.69 -12.56
CA ARG A 121 -8.50 -12.53 -12.82
C ARG A 121 -9.53 -12.34 -11.69
N TYR A 122 -10.19 -13.40 -11.25
CA TYR A 122 -11.12 -13.39 -10.13
C TYR A 122 -10.47 -12.83 -8.86
N ASN A 123 -9.28 -13.32 -8.51
CA ASN A 123 -8.55 -12.88 -7.33
C ASN A 123 -8.11 -11.39 -7.40
N LYS A 124 -8.01 -10.81 -8.60
CA LYS A 124 -7.73 -9.37 -8.77
C LYS A 124 -8.89 -8.46 -8.39
N PHE A 125 -10.11 -8.99 -8.28
CA PHE A 125 -11.28 -8.22 -7.84
C PHE A 125 -11.32 -7.95 -6.33
N PHE A 126 -10.53 -8.67 -5.53
CA PHE A 126 -10.54 -8.45 -4.09
C PHE A 126 -9.71 -7.25 -3.69
N ILE A 127 -10.30 -6.41 -2.86
CA ILE A 127 -9.60 -5.32 -2.17
C ILE A 127 -8.73 -5.96 -1.10
N HIS A 128 -7.45 -5.58 -1.07
CA HIS A 128 -6.50 -6.06 -0.09
C HIS A 128 -6.16 -4.96 0.90
N SER A 129 -6.01 -5.35 2.16
CA SER A 129 -5.59 -4.48 3.24
C SER A 129 -4.73 -5.25 4.22
N GLY A 130 -3.92 -4.54 4.98
CA GLY A 130 -3.19 -5.05 6.12
C GLY A 130 -3.35 -4.09 7.29
N MET A 131 -3.25 -4.61 8.52
CA MET A 131 -3.37 -3.83 9.74
C MET A 131 -2.30 -4.26 10.75
N MET A 132 -1.72 -3.29 11.44
CA MET A 132 -0.80 -3.52 12.55
C MET A 132 -1.17 -2.59 13.71
N SER A 133 -1.17 -3.13 14.92
CA SER A 133 -1.28 -2.37 16.16
C SER A 133 0.00 -2.52 16.97
N MET A 134 0.53 -1.41 17.46
CA MET A 134 1.79 -1.35 18.18
C MET A 134 1.65 -0.49 19.44
N ASP A 135 2.29 -0.91 20.51
CA ASP A 135 2.43 -0.11 21.72
C ASP A 135 3.42 1.04 21.46
N PRO A 136 3.01 2.32 21.58
CA PRO A 136 3.86 3.45 21.22
C PRO A 136 5.05 3.66 22.20
N LYS A 137 4.99 3.12 23.41
CA LYS A 137 6.06 3.26 24.40
C LYS A 137 7.17 2.21 24.21
N THR A 138 6.79 0.97 23.89
CA THR A 138 7.71 -0.15 23.79
C THR A 138 8.08 -0.52 22.37
N GLY A 139 7.30 -0.09 21.37
CA GLY A 139 7.41 -0.54 19.99
C GLY A 139 6.93 -2.00 19.77
N PHE A 140 6.35 -2.64 20.79
CA PHE A 140 5.89 -4.03 20.67
C PHE A 140 4.63 -4.13 19.82
N VAL A 141 4.69 -4.97 18.80
CA VAL A 141 3.52 -5.28 17.95
C VAL A 141 2.54 -6.12 18.75
N LYS A 142 1.30 -5.64 18.90
CA LYS A 142 0.23 -6.27 19.68
C LYS A 142 -0.78 -7.00 18.81
N ALA A 143 -0.97 -6.56 17.57
CA ALA A 143 -1.76 -7.27 16.55
C ALA A 143 -1.14 -7.06 15.18
N TYR A 144 -1.24 -8.08 14.31
CA TYR A 144 -0.66 -8.04 12.97
C TYR A 144 -1.51 -8.86 12.00
N VAL A 145 -2.15 -8.19 11.06
CA VAL A 145 -2.98 -8.81 10.02
C VAL A 145 -2.37 -8.45 8.67
N GLY A 146 -1.60 -9.35 8.08
CA GLY A 146 -0.85 -9.11 6.83
C GLY A 146 -1.73 -9.06 5.57
N GLY A 147 -2.97 -9.54 5.64
CA GLY A 147 -3.89 -9.58 4.51
C GLY A 147 -5.28 -10.08 4.88
N ILE A 148 -6.19 -10.04 3.92
CA ILE A 148 -7.62 -10.37 4.13
C ILE A 148 -7.90 -11.85 4.44
N ASN A 149 -7.05 -12.75 3.95
CA ASN A 149 -7.14 -14.20 4.22
C ASN A 149 -5.81 -14.88 3.89
N TYR A 150 -5.11 -15.40 4.88
CA TYR A 150 -3.79 -16.01 4.69
C TYR A 150 -3.81 -17.31 3.88
N LYS A 151 -4.91 -18.07 3.92
CA LYS A 151 -5.03 -19.32 3.15
C LYS A 151 -4.96 -19.08 1.65
N HIS A 152 -5.66 -18.05 1.17
CA HIS A 152 -5.80 -17.72 -0.24
C HIS A 152 -4.83 -16.62 -0.71
N PHE A 153 -4.48 -15.65 0.15
CA PHE A 153 -3.68 -14.48 -0.17
C PHE A 153 -2.51 -14.35 0.80
N LYS A 154 -1.35 -14.87 0.41
CA LYS A 154 -0.16 -14.93 1.29
C LYS A 154 0.72 -13.69 1.23
N TYR A 155 0.37 -12.69 0.41
CA TYR A 155 1.14 -11.46 0.31
C TYR A 155 0.90 -10.59 1.54
N ASP A 156 1.99 -10.18 2.17
CA ASP A 156 1.97 -9.34 3.37
C ASP A 156 1.87 -7.86 2.99
N HIS A 157 0.69 -7.29 3.18
CA HIS A 157 0.41 -5.89 2.86
C HIS A 157 0.93 -4.90 3.91
N VAL A 158 1.30 -5.37 5.11
CA VAL A 158 1.88 -4.51 6.16
C VAL A 158 3.38 -4.31 5.93
N LYS A 159 4.13 -5.41 5.75
CA LYS A 159 5.60 -5.34 5.70
C LYS A 159 6.16 -5.25 4.28
N ILE A 160 5.54 -5.97 3.32
CA ILE A 160 6.07 -6.10 1.96
C ILE A 160 5.34 -5.16 0.99
N GLY A 161 4.09 -4.81 1.29
CA GLY A 161 3.25 -3.97 0.45
C GLY A 161 3.85 -2.58 0.28
N LYS A 162 4.16 -2.23 -0.97
CA LYS A 162 4.57 -0.88 -1.35
C LYS A 162 3.37 -0.15 -1.95
N ARG A 163 3.11 1.05 -1.48
CA ARG A 163 2.05 1.93 -1.95
C ARG A 163 2.50 3.36 -1.82
N GLN A 164 2.08 4.19 -2.74
CA GLN A 164 2.27 5.63 -2.62
C GLN A 164 1.64 6.11 -1.31
N VAL A 165 2.46 6.68 -0.42
CA VAL A 165 2.03 7.04 0.94
C VAL A 165 1.09 8.24 0.96
N GLY A 166 1.15 9.11 -0.06
CA GLY A 166 0.27 10.26 -0.17
C GLY A 166 0.37 11.19 1.05
N SER A 167 -0.73 11.80 1.42
CA SER A 167 -0.81 12.76 2.54
C SER A 167 -0.47 12.18 3.92
N THR A 168 -0.34 10.86 4.06
CA THR A 168 0.15 10.26 5.32
C THR A 168 1.62 10.58 5.58
N PHE A 169 2.34 11.12 4.58
CA PHE A 169 3.71 11.62 4.75
C PHE A 169 3.79 13.03 5.36
N LYS A 170 2.71 13.82 5.30
CA LYS A 170 2.70 15.21 5.82
C LYS A 170 3.16 15.34 7.28
N PRO A 171 2.81 14.45 8.21
CA PRO A 171 3.30 14.53 9.60
C PRO A 171 4.83 14.63 9.72
N PHE A 172 5.59 13.96 8.85
CA PHE A 172 7.06 14.04 8.86
C PHE A 172 7.55 15.45 8.54
N LEU A 173 6.96 16.08 7.52
CA LEU A 173 7.29 17.44 7.12
C LEU A 173 6.89 18.47 8.19
N TYR A 174 5.72 18.31 8.78
CA TYR A 174 5.26 19.17 9.88
C TYR A 174 6.10 18.97 11.15
N SER A 175 6.55 17.75 11.43
CA SER A 175 7.48 17.47 12.53
C SER A 175 8.81 18.21 12.33
N LEU A 176 9.31 18.27 11.12
CA LEU A 176 10.51 19.07 10.82
C LEU A 176 10.26 20.54 11.12
N ALA A 177 9.14 21.12 10.66
CA ALA A 177 8.81 22.51 10.95
C ALA A 177 8.74 22.81 12.46
N ILE A 178 8.13 21.93 13.25
CA ILE A 178 8.06 22.07 14.71
C ILE A 178 9.45 21.99 15.36
N GLN A 179 10.30 21.06 14.89
CA GLN A 179 11.68 20.94 15.39
C GLN A 179 12.53 22.18 15.08
N GLU A 180 12.27 22.83 13.95
CA GLU A 180 12.92 24.10 13.56
C GLU A 180 12.29 25.35 14.20
N GLY A 181 11.39 25.17 15.19
CA GLY A 181 10.86 26.23 16.03
C GLY A 181 9.54 26.85 15.56
N TYR A 182 8.90 26.31 14.52
CA TYR A 182 7.57 26.80 14.12
C TYR A 182 6.52 26.37 15.15
N SER A 183 5.70 27.32 15.59
CA SER A 183 4.54 27.01 16.44
C SER A 183 3.45 26.30 15.64
N PRO A 184 2.69 25.36 16.24
CA PRO A 184 1.46 24.85 15.64
C PRO A 184 0.43 25.93 15.28
N CYS A 185 0.49 27.10 15.93
CA CYS A 185 -0.35 28.26 15.68
C CYS A 185 0.25 29.24 14.65
N TYR A 186 1.43 28.92 14.09
CA TYR A 186 2.03 29.76 13.05
C TYR A 186 1.14 29.78 11.80
N GLU A 187 0.79 30.96 11.34
CA GLU A 187 -0.11 31.18 10.21
C GLU A 187 0.64 31.31 8.90
N ILE A 188 0.14 30.64 7.88
CA ILE A 188 0.64 30.64 6.51
C ILE A 188 -0.52 31.00 5.58
N PRO A 189 -0.33 31.94 4.65
CA PRO A 189 -1.35 32.22 3.64
C PRO A 189 -1.55 31.00 2.73
N ASN A 190 -2.79 30.58 2.57
CA ASN A 190 -3.18 29.46 1.72
C ASN A 190 -3.29 29.91 0.25
N VAL A 191 -2.15 30.24 -0.33
CA VAL A 191 -2.01 30.66 -1.73
C VAL A 191 -1.15 29.69 -2.51
N PRO A 192 -1.23 29.66 -3.86
CA PRO A 192 -0.41 28.79 -4.68
C PRO A 192 1.09 28.95 -4.42
N VAL A 193 1.78 27.85 -4.14
CA VAL A 193 3.23 27.78 -3.94
C VAL A 193 3.86 27.16 -5.18
N VAL A 194 4.56 27.95 -5.96
CA VAL A 194 5.23 27.51 -7.18
C VAL A 194 6.66 27.07 -6.87
N PHE A 195 7.03 25.89 -7.37
CA PHE A 195 8.41 25.40 -7.42
C PHE A 195 8.91 25.58 -8.86
N ASP A 196 9.81 26.51 -9.03
CA ASP A 196 10.44 26.85 -10.28
C ASP A 196 11.30 25.68 -10.81
N LYS A 197 11.17 25.36 -12.11
CA LYS A 197 11.86 24.23 -12.73
C LYS A 197 13.38 24.31 -12.67
N GLU A 198 13.93 25.48 -12.85
CA GLU A 198 15.40 25.68 -12.92
C GLU A 198 16.03 25.51 -11.54
N ARG A 199 15.41 26.14 -10.52
CA ARG A 199 15.89 26.08 -9.14
C ARG A 199 15.75 24.68 -8.51
N TRP A 200 14.70 23.93 -8.87
CA TRP A 200 14.38 22.66 -8.24
C TRP A 200 14.67 21.43 -9.11
N GLY A 201 15.26 21.64 -10.32
CA GLY A 201 15.61 20.56 -11.22
C GLY A 201 14.41 19.78 -11.75
N LEU A 202 13.30 20.47 -12.01
CA LEU A 202 12.06 19.87 -12.50
C LEU A 202 11.97 19.99 -14.03
N GLU A 203 11.17 19.14 -14.67
CA GLU A 203 10.87 19.25 -16.10
C GLU A 203 10.05 20.50 -16.44
N LYS A 204 9.17 20.90 -15.52
CA LYS A 204 8.34 22.11 -15.61
C LYS A 204 8.07 22.67 -14.21
N ASP A 205 7.64 23.92 -14.17
CA ASP A 205 7.16 24.52 -12.92
C ASP A 205 6.04 23.69 -12.31
N TRP A 206 6.10 23.49 -11.00
CA TRP A 206 5.13 22.69 -10.29
C TRP A 206 4.51 23.45 -9.13
N ALA A 207 3.19 23.43 -9.07
CA ALA A 207 2.41 24.00 -7.97
C ALA A 207 1.31 23.02 -7.57
N PRO A 208 1.33 22.48 -6.35
CA PRO A 208 0.25 21.60 -5.89
C PRO A 208 -1.03 22.38 -5.67
N LYS A 209 -2.16 21.76 -6.04
CA LYS A 209 -3.50 22.29 -5.78
C LYS A 209 -4.11 21.63 -4.56
N ASN A 210 -4.95 22.35 -3.84
CA ASN A 210 -5.80 21.77 -2.81
C ASN A 210 -6.89 20.87 -3.43
N SER A 211 -7.49 19.99 -2.62
CA SER A 211 -8.60 19.13 -3.07
C SER A 211 -9.93 19.87 -3.18
N GLY A 212 -10.03 21.06 -2.56
CA GLY A 212 -11.16 21.97 -2.59
C GLY A 212 -10.66 23.40 -2.43
N ASN A 213 -11.58 24.38 -2.56
CA ASN A 213 -11.25 25.80 -2.52
C ASN A 213 -11.80 26.51 -1.25
N ASP A 214 -12.36 25.76 -0.30
CA ASP A 214 -13.08 26.31 0.86
C ASP A 214 -12.24 27.25 1.73
N PHE A 215 -10.92 27.10 1.71
CA PHE A 215 -9.97 27.85 2.55
C PHE A 215 -8.97 28.65 1.72
N ASP A 216 -9.18 28.83 0.43
CA ASP A 216 -8.25 29.56 -0.43
C ASP A 216 -8.13 31.03 0.03
N GLU A 217 -6.95 31.61 -0.09
CA GLU A 217 -6.59 32.97 0.31
C GLU A 217 -6.68 33.28 1.82
N MET A 218 -7.08 32.31 2.65
CA MET A 218 -7.12 32.48 4.10
C MET A 218 -5.73 32.26 4.73
N ASN A 219 -5.48 32.89 5.88
CA ASN A 219 -4.36 32.53 6.72
C ASN A 219 -4.69 31.25 7.50
N ILE A 220 -3.86 30.22 7.33
CA ILE A 220 -4.07 28.89 7.87
C ILE A 220 -2.96 28.55 8.87
N THR A 221 -3.33 28.19 10.11
CA THR A 221 -2.36 27.70 11.09
C THR A 221 -1.78 26.35 10.67
N LEU A 222 -0.54 26.04 11.07
CA LEU A 222 0.06 24.72 10.82
C LEU A 222 -0.84 23.58 11.30
N LYS A 223 -1.40 23.70 12.52
CA LYS A 223 -2.33 22.71 13.07
C LYS A 223 -3.54 22.48 12.18
N PHE A 224 -4.17 23.54 11.69
CA PHE A 224 -5.34 23.44 10.81
C PHE A 224 -4.96 22.88 9.45
N GLY A 225 -3.83 23.33 8.88
CA GLY A 225 -3.31 22.84 7.60
C GLY A 225 -3.04 21.34 7.58
N LEU A 226 -2.48 20.80 8.68
CA LEU A 226 -2.28 19.36 8.83
C LEU A 226 -3.62 18.62 9.01
N ALA A 227 -4.48 19.11 9.88
CA ALA A 227 -5.77 18.48 10.19
C ALA A 227 -6.70 18.38 8.95
N ASN A 228 -6.66 19.39 8.07
CA ASN A 228 -7.44 19.43 6.83
C ASN A 228 -6.64 19.01 5.60
N SER A 229 -5.42 18.53 5.80
CA SER A 229 -4.56 18.03 4.70
C SER A 229 -4.33 19.05 3.57
N ILE A 230 -4.16 20.34 3.89
CA ILE A 230 -4.02 21.43 2.92
C ILE A 230 -2.66 21.33 2.22
N ASN A 231 -2.68 21.21 0.88
CA ASN A 231 -1.49 20.97 0.08
C ASN A 231 -0.60 22.19 -0.05
N THR A 232 -1.18 23.38 -0.19
CA THR A 232 -0.46 24.64 -0.34
C THR A 232 0.35 24.99 0.91
N VAL A 233 -0.22 24.79 2.12
CA VAL A 233 0.48 24.94 3.39
C VAL A 233 1.64 23.95 3.50
N THR A 234 1.42 22.70 3.10
CA THR A 234 2.47 21.68 3.09
C THR A 234 3.59 22.02 2.09
N ALA A 235 3.23 22.54 0.91
CA ALA A 235 4.20 23.01 -0.09
C ALA A 235 5.00 24.21 0.41
N TYR A 236 4.38 25.14 1.14
CA TYR A 236 5.10 26.25 1.77
C TYR A 236 6.20 25.74 2.70
N ILE A 237 5.88 24.80 3.60
CA ILE A 237 6.85 24.20 4.52
C ILE A 237 7.98 23.53 3.72
N MET A 238 7.64 22.76 2.69
CA MET A 238 8.64 22.10 1.82
C MET A 238 9.58 23.11 1.15
N LYS A 239 9.05 24.26 0.73
CA LYS A 239 9.85 25.32 0.09
C LYS A 239 10.81 26.00 1.07
N GLN A 240 10.45 26.06 2.36
CA GLN A 240 11.31 26.63 3.41
C GLN A 240 12.49 25.71 3.74
N PHE A 241 12.24 24.43 3.95
CA PHE A 241 13.27 23.50 4.46
C PHE A 241 13.96 22.70 3.35
N GLY A 242 13.31 22.55 2.21
CA GLY A 242 13.78 21.74 1.08
C GLY A 242 13.60 20.24 1.28
N PRO A 243 13.61 19.48 0.18
CA PRO A 243 13.32 18.05 0.21
C PRO A 243 14.42 17.21 0.87
N HIS A 244 15.69 17.66 0.86
CA HIS A 244 16.79 16.95 1.50
C HIS A 244 16.63 16.85 3.02
N ALA A 245 16.26 17.94 3.69
CA ALA A 245 16.03 17.94 5.13
C ALA A 245 14.89 16.98 5.53
N VAL A 246 13.85 16.90 4.70
CA VAL A 246 12.73 15.97 4.91
C VAL A 246 13.15 14.51 4.74
N VAL A 247 13.95 14.21 3.72
CA VAL A 247 14.51 12.85 3.50
C VAL A 247 15.40 12.44 4.68
N ASP A 248 16.24 13.34 5.17
CA ASP A 248 17.14 13.07 6.29
C ASP A 248 16.37 12.81 7.59
N LEU A 249 15.31 13.58 7.86
CA LEU A 249 14.42 13.32 8.99
C LEU A 249 13.73 11.95 8.83
N ALA A 250 13.18 11.65 7.66
CA ALA A 250 12.52 10.38 7.40
C ALA A 250 13.46 9.18 7.64
N LYS A 251 14.72 9.27 7.21
CA LYS A 251 15.75 8.26 7.49
C LYS A 251 16.07 8.15 8.98
N LYS A 252 16.21 9.26 9.68
CA LYS A 252 16.47 9.28 11.14
C LYS A 252 15.34 8.61 11.93
N ILE A 253 14.11 8.74 11.48
CA ILE A 253 12.93 8.09 12.09
C ILE A 253 12.85 6.59 11.73
N GLY A 254 13.64 6.12 10.75
CA GLY A 254 13.76 4.70 10.42
C GLY A 254 13.12 4.27 9.10
N ILE A 255 12.69 5.19 8.24
CA ILE A 255 12.21 4.85 6.90
C ILE A 255 13.38 4.36 6.04
N GLN A 256 13.30 3.11 5.59
CA GLN A 256 14.36 2.45 4.81
C GLN A 256 14.12 2.50 3.30
N SER A 257 12.93 2.89 2.86
CA SER A 257 12.60 3.04 1.45
C SER A 257 13.50 4.09 0.79
N LYS A 258 13.81 3.90 -0.49
CA LYS A 258 14.52 4.90 -1.29
C LYS A 258 13.57 6.09 -1.54
N ILE A 259 13.83 7.19 -0.88
CA ILE A 259 13.07 8.43 -1.05
C ILE A 259 13.88 9.38 -1.92
N LEU A 260 13.25 9.90 -3.00
CA LEU A 260 13.85 10.93 -3.85
C LEU A 260 13.63 12.31 -3.22
N ALA A 261 14.71 13.11 -3.18
CA ALA A 261 14.64 14.47 -2.63
C ALA A 261 14.10 15.45 -3.70
N VAL A 262 12.78 15.39 -3.92
CA VAL A 262 12.06 16.26 -4.87
C VAL A 262 10.93 17.00 -4.17
N PRO A 263 10.52 18.20 -4.63
CA PRO A 263 9.45 18.98 -4.00
C PRO A 263 8.14 18.23 -3.80
N SER A 264 7.74 17.37 -4.75
CA SER A 264 6.51 16.60 -4.67
C SER A 264 6.49 15.54 -3.54
N LEU A 265 7.64 15.32 -2.90
CA LEU A 265 7.74 14.50 -1.68
C LEU A 265 6.80 15.01 -0.57
N CYS A 266 6.53 16.33 -0.51
CA CYS A 266 5.59 16.89 0.46
C CYS A 266 4.17 16.30 0.38
N LEU A 267 3.81 15.74 -0.78
CA LEU A 267 2.53 15.05 -1.01
C LEU A 267 2.65 13.52 -0.97
N GLY A 268 3.82 13.00 -0.59
CA GLY A 268 4.07 11.56 -0.47
C GLY A 268 4.06 10.82 -1.80
N THR A 269 4.70 11.36 -2.83
CA THR A 269 4.77 10.77 -4.18
C THR A 269 5.83 9.66 -4.30
N PHE A 270 5.97 8.80 -3.32
CA PHE A 270 6.91 7.66 -3.31
C PHE A 270 6.29 6.41 -2.68
N ASP A 271 6.93 5.24 -2.90
CA ASP A 271 6.51 3.91 -2.43
C ASP A 271 7.41 3.38 -1.32
#